data_842afa6fdd14a6325ee36e720be20b15
#
_entry.id   842afa6fdd14a6325ee36e720be20b15
#
_cell.length_a   1.000
_cell.length_b   1.000
_cell.length_c   1.000
_cell.angle_alpha   90.00
_cell.angle_beta   90.00
_cell.angle_gamma   90.00
#
_symmetry.space_group_name_H-M   'P 1'
#
loop_
_entity.id
_entity.type
_entity.pdbx_description
1 polymer ?
#
loop_
_entity_poly.entity_id
_entity_poly.type
_entity_poly.pdbx_seq_one_letter_code
_entity_poly.pdbx_strand_id
1 'polypeptide(L)'
;MLLWQQGFWLSRSPVSGGNRGENRMKDYTEYTDEELVDLLRQGETEVMDYLLEKYKFIVRQKARVLYLAGGEADDLIQEGMIGLFKAIRDYRGDKEASFYTFAQLCVDRQMYNAIQSSTRQKHQPLNSYVSMNGEEWESQMGSKTQQ
;
A
#
# COMPACT_ATOMS: atom_id res chain seq x y z
N MET A 1 -6.77 9.74 -1.92
CA MET A 1 -5.99 9.96 -0.70
C MET A 1 -6.80 10.54 0.44
N LEU A 2 -7.58 11.60 0.20
CA LEU A 2 -8.48 12.19 1.19
C LEU A 2 -9.51 11.20 1.75
N LEU A 3 -9.93 10.22 0.97
CA LEU A 3 -10.91 9.20 1.36
C LEU A 3 -10.41 8.29 2.51
N TRP A 4 -9.12 8.08 2.61
CA TRP A 4 -8.52 7.31 3.69
C TRP A 4 -8.54 8.06 5.02
N GLN A 5 -8.29 9.37 4.98
CA GLN A 5 -8.29 10.22 6.16
C GLN A 5 -9.68 10.43 6.72
N GLN A 6 -10.70 10.41 5.88
CA GLN A 6 -12.09 10.63 6.29
C GLN A 6 -12.79 9.38 6.80
N GLY A 7 -12.04 8.30 7.07
CA GLY A 7 -12.63 7.07 7.58
C GLY A 7 -13.44 6.31 6.54
N PHE A 8 -13.08 6.43 5.27
CA PHE A 8 -13.72 5.70 4.18
C PHE A 8 -13.83 4.21 4.46
N TRP A 9 -12.85 3.66 5.16
CA TRP A 9 -12.83 2.27 5.60
C TRP A 9 -13.82 1.97 6.71
N LEU A 10 -14.15 2.97 7.53
CA LEU A 10 -15.10 2.85 8.64
C LEU A 10 -16.53 3.14 8.19
N SER A 11 -16.69 3.97 7.17
CA SER A 11 -18.00 4.38 6.69
C SER A 11 -18.55 3.54 5.55
N ARG A 12 -17.80 2.53 5.12
CA ARG A 12 -18.36 1.55 4.23
C ARG A 12 -19.32 0.64 4.99
N SER A 13 -20.45 1.21 5.30
CA SER A 13 -21.62 0.39 5.59
C SER A 13 -21.80 -0.57 4.42
N PRO A 14 -21.94 -1.85 4.64
CA PRO A 14 -22.30 -2.74 3.55
C PRO A 14 -23.52 -2.14 2.89
N VAL A 15 -23.39 -1.81 1.62
CA VAL A 15 -24.54 -1.39 0.84
C VAL A 15 -25.54 -2.52 0.96
N SER A 16 -26.60 -2.26 1.68
CA SER A 16 -27.65 -3.21 1.91
C SER A 16 -28.37 -3.46 0.58
N GLY A 17 -27.83 -4.38 -0.15
CA GLY A 17 -28.51 -4.99 -1.26
C GLY A 17 -29.03 -6.34 -0.81
N GLY A 18 -30.17 -6.37 -0.15
CA GLY A 18 -30.96 -7.57 -0.02
C GLY A 18 -30.53 -8.56 1.08
N ASN A 19 -31.46 -8.88 1.87
CA ASN A 19 -31.52 -9.95 2.88
C ASN A 19 -31.00 -9.60 4.28
N ARG A 20 -31.87 -8.97 5.03
CA ARG A 20 -31.79 -8.82 6.48
C ARG A 20 -32.03 -10.15 7.19
N GLY A 21 -31.28 -11.15 6.87
CA GLY A 21 -31.60 -12.42 7.45
C GLY A 21 -30.47 -13.38 7.64
N GLU A 22 -29.25 -12.98 7.68
CA GLU A 22 -28.13 -13.80 8.15
C GLU A 22 -26.85 -13.00 8.00
N ASN A 23 -26.65 -12.07 8.93
CA ASN A 23 -25.32 -11.52 9.15
C ASN A 23 -24.51 -12.56 9.94
N ARG A 24 -24.34 -13.72 9.38
CA ARG A 24 -23.21 -14.57 9.71
C ARG A 24 -22.02 -13.90 9.09
N MET A 25 -21.23 -13.20 9.89
CA MET A 25 -19.86 -12.91 9.51
C MET A 25 -19.28 -14.23 8.99
N LYS A 26 -19.07 -14.30 7.70
CA LYS A 26 -18.38 -15.46 7.13
C LYS A 26 -17.05 -15.56 7.84
N ASP A 27 -16.81 -16.66 8.47
CA ASP A 27 -15.58 -16.90 9.19
C ASP A 27 -14.51 -17.24 8.14
N TYR A 28 -13.68 -16.25 7.83
CA TYR A 28 -12.59 -16.42 6.89
C TYR A 28 -11.31 -16.98 7.54
N THR A 29 -11.34 -17.26 8.83
CA THR A 29 -10.17 -17.71 9.57
C THR A 29 -9.69 -19.11 9.17
N GLU A 30 -10.59 -19.93 8.62
CA GLU A 30 -10.27 -21.29 8.16
C GLU A 30 -9.63 -21.32 6.77
N TYR A 31 -9.66 -20.21 6.05
CA TYR A 31 -9.10 -20.14 4.70
C TYR A 31 -7.65 -19.68 4.74
N THR A 32 -6.84 -20.17 3.82
CA THR A 32 -5.51 -19.59 3.58
C THR A 32 -5.66 -18.25 2.87
N ASP A 33 -4.64 -17.42 2.95
CA ASP A 33 -4.68 -16.11 2.29
C ASP A 33 -4.81 -16.26 0.77
N GLU A 34 -4.18 -17.28 0.21
CA GLU A 34 -4.25 -17.60 -1.21
C GLU A 34 -5.67 -17.99 -1.62
N GLU A 35 -6.34 -18.80 -0.81
CA GLU A 35 -7.75 -19.15 -1.02
C GLU A 35 -8.66 -17.94 -0.93
N LEU A 36 -8.37 -17.03 0.01
CA LEU A 36 -9.13 -15.79 0.18
C LEU A 36 -9.00 -14.89 -1.05
N VAL A 37 -7.81 -14.77 -1.61
CA VAL A 37 -7.60 -14.00 -2.84
C VAL A 37 -8.41 -14.59 -4.00
N ASP A 38 -8.47 -15.91 -4.09
CA ASP A 38 -9.28 -16.58 -5.12
C ASP A 38 -10.78 -16.32 -4.92
N LEU A 39 -11.26 -16.37 -3.67
CA LEU A 39 -12.65 -16.02 -3.35
C LEU A 39 -12.97 -14.58 -3.74
N LEU A 40 -12.07 -13.65 -3.50
CA LEU A 40 -12.23 -12.26 -3.89
C LEU A 40 -12.42 -12.13 -5.40
N ARG A 41 -11.64 -12.87 -6.18
CA ARG A 41 -11.76 -12.87 -7.66
C ARG A 41 -13.05 -13.49 -8.15
N GLN A 42 -13.64 -14.39 -7.36
CA GLN A 42 -14.94 -14.98 -7.63
C GLN A 42 -16.10 -14.04 -7.30
N GLY A 43 -15.81 -12.88 -6.72
CA GLY A 43 -16.82 -11.86 -6.41
C GLY A 43 -17.11 -11.65 -4.94
N GLU A 44 -16.43 -12.34 -4.02
CA GLU A 44 -16.59 -12.12 -2.57
C GLU A 44 -15.81 -10.87 -2.13
N THR A 45 -16.42 -9.72 -2.34
CA THR A 45 -15.77 -8.42 -2.11
C THR A 45 -15.44 -8.15 -0.62
N GLU A 46 -16.13 -8.80 0.31
CA GLU A 46 -15.88 -8.69 1.75
C GLU A 46 -14.49 -9.20 2.16
N VAL A 47 -13.91 -10.09 1.37
CA VAL A 47 -12.56 -10.62 1.59
C VAL A 47 -11.53 -9.51 1.54
N MET A 48 -11.72 -8.49 0.71
CA MET A 48 -10.81 -7.36 0.63
C MET A 48 -10.68 -6.67 1.99
N ASP A 49 -11.79 -6.34 2.63
CA ASP A 49 -11.79 -5.68 3.93
C ASP A 49 -11.17 -6.57 5.01
N TYR A 50 -11.45 -7.85 4.97
CA TYR A 50 -10.87 -8.82 5.90
C TYR A 50 -9.34 -8.88 5.78
N LEU A 51 -8.80 -9.00 4.58
CA LEU A 51 -7.36 -9.07 4.36
C LEU A 51 -6.65 -7.76 4.70
N LEU A 52 -7.28 -6.62 4.40
CA LEU A 52 -6.74 -5.32 4.78
C LEU A 52 -6.63 -5.18 6.30
N GLU A 53 -7.65 -5.57 7.04
CA GLU A 53 -7.61 -5.55 8.51
C GLU A 53 -6.58 -6.54 9.06
N LYS A 54 -6.53 -7.75 8.50
CA LYS A 54 -5.59 -8.78 8.93
C LYS A 54 -4.14 -8.34 8.81
N TYR A 55 -3.79 -7.66 7.72
CA TYR A 55 -2.41 -7.30 7.41
C TYR A 55 -2.05 -5.85 7.69
N LYS A 56 -2.96 -5.09 8.27
CA LYS A 56 -2.74 -3.69 8.65
C LYS A 56 -1.51 -3.52 9.56
N PHE A 57 -1.21 -4.54 10.37
CA PHE A 57 -0.06 -4.50 11.27
C PHE A 57 1.28 -4.40 10.51
N ILE A 58 1.39 -5.02 9.33
CA ILE A 58 2.60 -4.91 8.48
C ILE A 58 2.83 -3.45 8.10
N VAL A 59 1.78 -2.78 7.67
CA VAL A 59 1.83 -1.38 7.28
C VAL A 59 2.28 -0.51 8.46
N ARG A 60 1.71 -0.74 9.64
CA ARG A 60 2.06 0.01 10.85
C ARG A 60 3.50 -0.20 11.26
N GLN A 61 3.99 -1.44 11.22
CA GLN A 61 5.38 -1.75 11.55
C GLN A 61 6.36 -1.06 10.61
N LYS A 62 6.10 -1.16 9.30
CA LYS A 62 6.95 -0.51 8.29
C LYS A 62 6.90 1.00 8.40
N ALA A 63 5.73 1.57 8.60
CA ALA A 63 5.58 3.01 8.76
C ALA A 63 6.37 3.52 9.97
N ARG A 64 6.39 2.78 11.07
CA ARG A 64 7.16 3.14 12.27
C ARG A 64 8.66 3.19 11.98
N VAL A 65 9.18 2.20 11.30
CA VAL A 65 10.61 2.13 10.94
C VAL A 65 10.98 3.30 10.02
N LEU A 66 10.17 3.56 9.01
CA LEU A 66 10.45 4.62 8.04
C LEU A 66 10.20 6.02 8.58
N TYR A 67 9.31 6.16 9.54
CA TYR A 67 9.11 7.41 10.27
C TYR A 67 10.40 7.86 10.97
N LEU A 68 11.10 6.93 11.61
CA LEU A 68 12.38 7.21 12.26
C LEU A 68 13.45 7.63 11.26
N ALA A 69 13.31 7.25 10.01
CA ALA A 69 14.21 7.66 8.92
C ALA A 69 13.81 9.00 8.26
N GLY A 70 12.81 9.70 8.79
CA GLY A 70 12.43 11.06 8.35
C GLY A 70 11.13 11.16 7.56
N GLY A 71 10.30 10.11 7.52
CA GLY A 71 8.98 10.15 6.89
C GLY A 71 7.90 10.69 7.83
N GLU A 72 6.75 11.07 7.27
CA GLU A 72 5.56 11.42 8.04
C GLU A 72 4.69 10.18 8.24
N ALA A 73 4.36 9.86 9.51
CA ALA A 73 3.73 8.59 9.87
C ALA A 73 2.37 8.37 9.18
N ASP A 74 1.52 9.39 9.15
CA ASP A 74 0.18 9.26 8.59
C ASP A 74 0.22 9.03 7.08
N ASP A 75 1.08 9.74 6.37
CA ASP A 75 1.26 9.58 4.93
C ASP A 75 1.82 8.20 4.60
N LEU A 76 2.76 7.71 5.41
CA LEU A 76 3.34 6.37 5.23
C LEU A 76 2.31 5.26 5.44
N ILE A 77 1.44 5.41 6.43
CA ILE A 77 0.37 4.43 6.66
C ILE A 77 -0.59 4.40 5.46
N GLN A 78 -0.99 5.56 4.95
CA GLN A 78 -1.85 5.63 3.76
C GLN A 78 -1.20 4.96 2.55
N GLU A 79 0.05 5.27 2.29
CA GLU A 79 0.79 4.69 1.17
C GLU A 79 0.97 3.19 1.35
N GLY A 80 1.27 2.74 2.55
CA GLY A 80 1.37 1.32 2.85
C GLY A 80 0.06 0.57 2.64
N MET A 81 -1.06 1.17 3.01
CA MET A 81 -2.38 0.58 2.78
C MET A 81 -2.71 0.50 1.29
N ILE A 82 -2.30 1.48 0.50
CA ILE A 82 -2.40 1.42 -0.96
C ILE A 82 -1.57 0.24 -1.50
N GLY A 83 -0.36 0.08 -1.01
CA GLY A 83 0.50 -1.05 -1.38
C GLY A 83 -0.13 -2.40 -1.04
N LEU A 84 -0.71 -2.51 0.14
CA LEU A 84 -1.42 -3.71 0.56
C LEU A 84 -2.66 -4.00 -0.32
N PHE A 85 -3.43 -2.99 -0.63
CA PHE A 85 -4.56 -3.12 -1.55
C PHE A 85 -4.12 -3.65 -2.92
N LYS A 86 -3.06 -3.08 -3.46
CA LYS A 86 -2.49 -3.53 -4.74
C LYS A 86 -2.02 -4.97 -4.67
N ALA A 87 -1.41 -5.37 -3.55
CA ALA A 87 -0.95 -6.74 -3.34
C ALA A 87 -2.12 -7.72 -3.37
N ILE A 88 -3.21 -7.41 -2.68
CA ILE A 88 -4.41 -8.26 -2.66
C ILE A 88 -5.01 -8.37 -4.06
N ARG A 89 -5.08 -7.26 -4.77
CA ARG A 89 -5.62 -7.19 -6.12
C ARG A 89 -4.79 -7.99 -7.12
N ASP A 90 -3.47 -7.87 -7.04
CA ASP A 90 -2.55 -8.33 -8.09
C ASP A 90 -1.90 -9.68 -7.78
N TYR A 91 -2.04 -10.20 -6.57
CA TYR A 91 -1.42 -11.47 -6.19
C TYR A 91 -1.89 -12.62 -7.07
N ARG A 92 -0.95 -13.45 -7.47
CA ARG A 92 -1.22 -14.67 -8.23
C ARG A 92 -0.58 -15.85 -7.50
N GLY A 93 -1.40 -16.83 -7.12
CA GLY A 93 -0.97 -18.01 -6.40
C GLY A 93 -0.13 -18.99 -7.21
N ASP A 94 0.00 -18.78 -8.51
CA ASP A 94 0.84 -19.57 -9.42
C ASP A 94 2.34 -19.21 -9.30
N LYS A 95 2.69 -18.16 -8.57
CA LYS A 95 4.07 -17.76 -8.32
C LYS A 95 4.57 -18.36 -7.01
N GLU A 96 5.88 -18.58 -6.91
CA GLU A 96 6.53 -19.26 -5.79
C GLU A 96 6.39 -18.52 -4.45
N ALA A 97 6.14 -17.22 -4.47
CA ALA A 97 6.03 -16.43 -3.26
C ALA A 97 4.66 -16.60 -2.60
N SER A 98 4.64 -16.69 -1.27
CA SER A 98 3.41 -16.65 -0.50
C SER A 98 2.77 -15.25 -0.59
N PHE A 99 1.46 -15.19 -0.33
CA PHE A 99 0.77 -13.90 -0.27
C PHE A 99 1.43 -12.95 0.74
N TYR A 100 1.79 -13.45 1.91
CA TYR A 100 2.43 -12.64 2.95
C TYR A 100 3.72 -11.98 2.46
N THR A 101 4.59 -12.75 1.82
CA THR A 101 5.86 -12.24 1.27
C THR A 101 5.60 -11.21 0.17
N PHE A 102 4.66 -11.49 -0.71
CA PHE A 102 4.28 -10.58 -1.79
C PHE A 102 3.70 -9.27 -1.23
N ALA A 103 2.83 -9.37 -0.22
CA ALA A 103 2.24 -8.20 0.44
C ALA A 103 3.30 -7.31 1.08
N GLN A 104 4.26 -7.91 1.80
CA GLN A 104 5.36 -7.14 2.37
C GLN A 104 6.15 -6.37 1.31
N LEU A 105 6.45 -7.04 0.20
CA LEU A 105 7.20 -6.42 -0.89
C LEU A 105 6.43 -5.24 -1.51
N CYS A 106 5.14 -5.40 -1.73
CA CYS A 106 4.30 -4.34 -2.30
C CYS A 106 4.18 -3.15 -1.36
N VAL A 107 4.02 -3.40 -0.06
CA VAL A 107 3.96 -2.36 0.97
C VAL A 107 5.28 -1.59 1.00
N ASP A 108 6.41 -2.30 1.05
CA ASP A 108 7.73 -1.68 1.06
C ASP A 108 7.95 -0.79 -0.16
N ARG A 109 7.67 -1.29 -1.34
CA ARG A 109 7.84 -0.55 -2.59
C ARG A 109 7.00 0.71 -2.62
N GLN A 110 5.74 0.60 -2.20
CA GLN A 110 4.83 1.74 -2.20
C GLN A 110 5.31 2.83 -1.22
N MET A 111 5.75 2.44 -0.03
CA MET A 111 6.26 3.39 0.96
C MET A 111 7.56 4.04 0.50
N TYR A 112 8.50 3.27 -0.04
CA TYR A 112 9.75 3.81 -0.56
C TYR A 112 9.51 4.81 -1.68
N ASN A 113 8.63 4.49 -2.60
CA ASN A 113 8.28 5.40 -3.70
C ASN A 113 7.67 6.70 -3.16
N ALA A 114 6.85 6.62 -2.13
CA ALA A 114 6.26 7.80 -1.50
C ALA A 114 7.32 8.67 -0.83
N ILE A 115 8.27 8.07 -0.13
CA ILE A 115 9.38 8.79 0.52
C ILE A 115 10.24 9.50 -0.52
N GLN A 116 10.61 8.81 -1.58
CA GLN A 116 11.42 9.39 -2.66
C GLN A 116 10.69 10.55 -3.34
N SER A 117 9.40 10.39 -3.60
CA SER A 117 8.58 11.45 -4.17
C SER A 117 8.49 12.67 -3.25
N SER A 118 8.27 12.45 -1.96
CA SER A 118 8.22 13.51 -0.94
C SER A 118 9.56 14.25 -0.84
N THR A 119 10.66 13.51 -0.83
CA THR A 119 12.01 14.08 -0.80
C THR A 119 12.28 14.95 -2.04
N ARG A 120 11.87 14.49 -3.21
CA ARG A 120 11.97 15.27 -4.45
C ARG A 120 11.17 16.55 -4.38
N GLN A 121 9.96 16.52 -3.82
CA GLN A 121 9.13 17.70 -3.67
C GLN A 121 9.74 18.71 -2.69
N LYS A 122 10.32 18.24 -1.59
CA LYS A 122 11.00 19.11 -0.62
C LYS A 122 12.22 19.80 -1.21
N HIS A 123 12.89 19.18 -2.16
CA HIS A 123 14.04 19.73 -2.87
C HIS A 123 13.65 20.43 -4.16
N GLN A 124 12.38 20.46 -4.52
CA GLN A 124 11.90 21.04 -5.78
C GLN A 124 12.26 22.54 -5.95
N PRO A 125 12.26 23.41 -4.92
CA PRO A 125 12.71 24.80 -5.09
C PRO A 125 14.16 24.90 -5.49
N LEU A 126 15.02 24.00 -5.00
CA LEU A 126 16.42 23.89 -5.41
C LEU A 126 16.56 23.21 -6.77
N ASN A 127 15.72 22.21 -7.03
CA ASN A 127 15.74 21.48 -8.31
C ASN A 127 15.13 22.27 -9.45
N SER A 128 14.21 23.20 -9.19
CA SER A 128 13.70 24.09 -10.25
C SER A 128 14.76 25.06 -10.73
N TYR A 129 15.74 25.36 -9.89
CA TYR A 129 16.92 26.14 -10.28
C TYR A 129 17.86 25.31 -11.16
N VAL A 130 18.00 24.03 -10.85
CA VAL A 130 18.86 23.08 -11.57
C VAL A 130 18.18 22.52 -12.81
N SER A 131 16.86 22.42 -12.83
CA SER A 131 16.10 21.88 -13.96
C SER A 131 16.08 22.82 -15.18
N MET A 132 16.45 24.07 -15.00
CA MET A 132 16.72 24.95 -16.15
C MET A 132 17.98 24.54 -16.92
N ASN A 133 18.85 23.74 -16.30
CA ASN A 133 20.02 23.12 -16.93
C ASN A 133 19.93 21.60 -16.78
N GLY A 134 19.02 20.98 -17.50
CA GLY A 134 18.76 19.53 -17.40
C GLY A 134 19.98 18.66 -17.65
N GLU A 135 20.94 19.14 -18.42
CA GLU A 135 22.18 18.42 -18.70
C GLU A 135 23.09 18.33 -17.47
N GLU A 136 23.14 19.37 -16.64
CA GLU A 136 23.94 19.35 -15.41
C GLU A 136 23.37 18.40 -14.35
N TRP A 137 22.05 18.26 -14.28
CA TRP A 137 21.41 17.34 -13.37
C TRP A 137 21.79 15.88 -13.66
N GLU A 138 21.73 15.48 -14.93
CA GLU A 138 22.10 14.13 -15.36
C GLU A 138 23.57 13.82 -15.12
N SER A 139 24.45 14.79 -15.33
CA SER A 139 25.88 14.60 -15.10
C SER A 139 26.22 14.47 -13.62
N GLN A 140 25.51 15.17 -12.72
CA GLN A 140 25.69 15.02 -11.28
C GLN A 140 25.13 13.70 -10.76
N MET A 141 24.02 13.23 -11.29
CA MET A 141 23.49 11.91 -10.96
C MET A 141 24.42 10.79 -11.47
N GLY A 142 24.97 10.94 -12.65
CA GLY A 142 25.93 10.01 -13.20
C GLY A 142 27.23 9.91 -12.40
N SER A 143 27.73 11.01 -11.87
CA SER A 143 28.96 11.02 -11.06
C SER A 143 28.75 10.40 -9.67
N LYS A 144 27.56 10.50 -9.09
CA LYS A 144 27.26 9.85 -7.81
C LYS A 144 27.06 8.35 -7.92
N THR A 145 26.66 7.84 -9.06
CA THR A 145 26.51 6.41 -9.30
C THR A 145 27.84 5.73 -9.63
N GLN A 146 28.86 6.47 -10.00
CA GLN A 146 30.20 5.93 -10.30
C GLN A 146 31.12 5.89 -9.09
N GLN A 147 30.72 6.45 -7.96
CA GLN A 147 31.41 6.35 -6.69
C GLN A 147 30.81 5.25 -5.83
#